data_37dc24c34c7a056157be5484e1d6c447
#
_entry.id   37dc24c34c7a056157be5484e1d6c447
#
_cell.length_a   1.000
_cell.length_b   1.000
_cell.length_c   1.000
_cell.angle_alpha   90.00
_cell.angle_beta   90.00
_cell.angle_gamma   90.00
#
_symmetry.space_group_name_H-M   'P 1'
#
loop_
_entity.id
_entity.type
_entity.pdbx_description
1 polymer ?
#
loop_
_entity_poly.entity_id
_entity_poly.type
_entity_poly.pdbx_seq_one_letter_code
_entity_poly.pdbx_strand_id
1 'polypeptide(L)'
;MKSMKILLIGEYSNVHATLAEGLRVLGHQVTVVSNGDFWKDYPRDIDLSRKPGKLSGIAYLARTIALLPKMTGFDVVQLINPMFLELKAQHIRPIYKFLRKYNQKVFLGAFGMDYYWVHENITRKPLRYSDFNIGNTLRTDKAAQRERHDWVGTTKEKLNKMIASDCDGIIAGLYEYWACYKPVYPNKTTFIPYPIKPAKTTRGESKNLSNHPLRLFIGISKGRSAYKGTDIMLAAAKAIKEKYPEKVELRIAEGLPFEQYLQSMEGADAILDQLYSYTPSMNPLEAMSRGIICIGGGEPENYEILGDKDLKPIINVLPCYESVYKALERMVEHPEETERLKRESVEYIQRYHHYLKVAQQYIDFYKSPTKAPTSSPSTKQ
;
A
#
# COMPACT_ATOMS: atom_id res chain seq x y z
N MET A 1 27.99 1.35 10.72
CA MET A 1 26.98 0.57 11.48
C MET A 1 27.17 -0.92 11.17
N LYS A 2 26.86 -1.85 12.12
CA LYS A 2 26.98 -3.30 11.86
C LYS A 2 25.94 -3.69 10.80
N SER A 3 26.38 -4.36 9.73
CA SER A 3 25.49 -4.88 8.68
C SER A 3 24.55 -5.95 9.25
N MET A 4 23.28 -5.88 8.90
CA MET A 4 22.28 -6.91 9.24
C MET A 4 21.97 -7.76 8.02
N LYS A 5 21.62 -9.03 8.26
CA LYS A 5 21.03 -9.92 7.27
C LYS A 5 19.52 -9.84 7.37
N ILE A 6 18.84 -9.36 6.32
CA ILE A 6 17.41 -9.09 6.30
C ILE A 6 16.74 -9.93 5.22
N LEU A 7 15.68 -10.63 5.59
CA LEU A 7 14.84 -11.41 4.70
C LEU A 7 13.47 -10.74 4.55
N LEU A 8 13.12 -10.35 3.33
CA LEU A 8 11.81 -9.79 2.99
C LEU A 8 10.99 -10.85 2.26
N ILE A 9 9.83 -11.24 2.79
CA ILE A 9 9.01 -12.31 2.21
C ILE A 9 7.66 -11.76 1.76
N GLY A 10 7.32 -12.04 0.50
CA GLY A 10 6.14 -11.53 -0.19
C GLY A 10 6.38 -10.18 -0.83
N GLU A 11 5.49 -9.77 -1.74
CA GLU A 11 5.54 -8.49 -2.44
C GLU A 11 4.14 -7.98 -2.71
N TYR A 12 3.92 -6.70 -2.44
CA TYR A 12 2.74 -5.94 -2.88
C TYR A 12 3.18 -4.60 -3.45
N SER A 13 2.87 -4.38 -4.71
CA SER A 13 3.02 -3.08 -5.38
C SER A 13 4.40 -2.42 -5.25
N ASN A 14 5.48 -3.22 -5.29
CA ASN A 14 6.88 -2.76 -5.23
C ASN A 14 7.36 -2.30 -3.83
N VAL A 15 6.64 -2.63 -2.76
CA VAL A 15 7.02 -2.20 -1.40
C VAL A 15 8.32 -2.86 -0.94
N HIS A 16 8.40 -4.20 -0.98
CA HIS A 16 9.59 -4.92 -0.51
C HIS A 16 10.79 -4.74 -1.47
N ALA A 17 10.56 -4.72 -2.78
CA ALA A 17 11.65 -4.53 -3.73
C ALA A 17 12.29 -3.13 -3.59
N THR A 18 11.47 -2.07 -3.46
CA THR A 18 11.99 -0.70 -3.22
C THR A 18 12.65 -0.57 -1.86
N LEU A 19 12.07 -1.17 -0.81
CA LEU A 19 12.68 -1.21 0.52
C LEU A 19 14.05 -1.92 0.48
N ALA A 20 14.14 -3.05 -0.23
CA ALA A 20 15.40 -3.80 -0.39
C ALA A 20 16.50 -2.97 -1.03
N GLU A 21 16.18 -2.17 -2.06
CA GLU A 21 17.15 -1.24 -2.65
C GLU A 21 17.68 -0.25 -1.60
N GLY A 22 16.80 0.38 -0.84
CA GLY A 22 17.18 1.33 0.20
C GLY A 22 18.05 0.70 1.29
N LEU A 23 17.66 -0.47 1.78
CA LEU A 23 18.42 -1.21 2.79
C LEU A 23 19.81 -1.63 2.29
N ARG A 24 19.93 -2.05 1.02
CA ARG A 24 21.22 -2.40 0.39
C ARG A 24 22.13 -1.18 0.26
N VAL A 25 21.59 -0.03 -0.13
CA VAL A 25 22.34 1.23 -0.19
C VAL A 25 22.86 1.63 1.21
N LEU A 26 22.10 1.35 2.26
CA LEU A 26 22.51 1.57 3.66
C LEU A 26 23.49 0.52 4.19
N GLY A 27 23.97 -0.40 3.35
CA GLY A 27 25.02 -1.39 3.69
C GLY A 27 24.53 -2.68 4.34
N HIS A 28 23.23 -3.02 4.21
CA HIS A 28 22.66 -4.26 4.73
C HIS A 28 22.62 -5.37 3.67
N GLN A 29 22.70 -6.62 4.10
CA GLN A 29 22.52 -7.79 3.24
C GLN A 29 21.02 -8.13 3.18
N VAL A 30 20.40 -7.98 2.01
CA VAL A 30 18.95 -8.17 1.87
C VAL A 30 18.66 -9.27 0.85
N THR A 31 17.80 -10.20 1.25
CA THR A 31 17.23 -11.23 0.38
C THR A 31 15.74 -11.02 0.25
N VAL A 32 15.25 -10.87 -0.97
CA VAL A 32 13.81 -10.75 -1.30
C VAL A 32 13.31 -12.09 -1.83
N VAL A 33 12.26 -12.62 -1.20
CA VAL A 33 11.60 -13.88 -1.58
C VAL A 33 10.14 -13.57 -1.90
N SER A 34 9.75 -13.61 -3.17
CA SER A 34 8.39 -13.27 -3.58
C SER A 34 8.00 -13.90 -4.91
N ASN A 35 6.74 -13.72 -5.31
CA ASN A 35 6.24 -14.01 -6.65
C ASN A 35 6.32 -12.78 -7.59
N GLY A 36 6.93 -11.68 -7.15
CA GLY A 36 7.02 -10.44 -7.93
C GLY A 36 5.70 -9.67 -8.08
N ASP A 37 4.67 -9.95 -7.24
CA ASP A 37 3.31 -9.41 -7.37
C ASP A 37 2.68 -9.75 -8.74
N PHE A 38 2.76 -11.04 -9.10
CA PHE A 38 2.19 -11.65 -10.32
C PHE A 38 2.73 -11.04 -11.62
N TRP A 39 1.86 -10.49 -12.45
CA TRP A 39 2.17 -9.93 -13.76
C TRP A 39 3.05 -8.67 -13.73
N LYS A 40 3.21 -8.03 -12.56
CA LYS A 40 4.05 -6.85 -12.37
C LYS A 40 5.54 -7.19 -12.33
N ASP A 41 5.88 -8.44 -11.98
CA ASP A 41 7.21 -9.05 -12.04
C ASP A 41 8.33 -8.25 -11.35
N TYR A 42 8.03 -7.70 -10.16
CA TYR A 42 9.00 -6.92 -9.39
C TYR A 42 10.27 -7.72 -9.03
N PRO A 43 11.43 -7.04 -8.90
CA PRO A 43 12.72 -7.68 -8.61
C PRO A 43 12.70 -8.50 -7.31
N ARG A 44 13.33 -9.68 -7.36
CA ARG A 44 13.47 -10.61 -6.24
C ARG A 44 14.72 -11.47 -6.38
N ASP A 45 15.26 -11.95 -5.26
CA ASP A 45 16.44 -12.83 -5.25
C ASP A 45 16.03 -14.30 -5.33
N ILE A 46 14.93 -14.67 -4.69
CA ILE A 46 14.34 -16.01 -4.74
C ILE A 46 12.93 -15.91 -5.29
N ASP A 47 12.74 -16.45 -6.49
CA ASP A 47 11.44 -16.49 -7.13
C ASP A 47 10.55 -17.57 -6.53
N LEU A 48 9.38 -17.19 -6.01
CA LEU A 48 8.28 -18.04 -5.57
C LEU A 48 7.03 -17.87 -6.42
N SER A 49 7.16 -17.62 -7.71
CA SER A 49 6.03 -17.59 -8.62
C SER A 49 5.37 -18.96 -8.73
N ARG A 50 4.06 -18.99 -8.66
CA ARG A 50 3.28 -20.22 -8.82
C ARG A 50 3.01 -20.47 -10.29
N LYS A 51 3.50 -21.60 -10.82
CA LYS A 51 3.22 -22.00 -12.20
C LYS A 51 1.77 -22.48 -12.35
N PRO A 52 1.09 -22.22 -13.48
CA PRO A 52 -0.25 -22.73 -13.72
C PRO A 52 -0.26 -24.25 -13.80
N GLY A 53 -1.39 -24.89 -13.49
CA GLY A 53 -1.57 -26.34 -13.61
C GLY A 53 -2.35 -26.98 -12.45
N LYS A 54 -2.92 -28.17 -12.68
CA LYS A 54 -3.76 -28.87 -11.69
C LYS A 54 -3.04 -29.23 -10.39
N LEU A 55 -1.75 -29.55 -10.46
CA LEU A 55 -0.90 -29.88 -9.28
C LEU A 55 -0.05 -28.68 -8.78
N SER A 56 -0.28 -27.50 -9.32
CA SER A 56 0.53 -26.31 -9.04
C SER A 56 0.64 -25.96 -7.55
N GLY A 57 -0.42 -26.16 -6.79
CA GLY A 57 -0.41 -25.92 -5.34
C GLY A 57 0.49 -26.86 -4.56
N ILE A 58 0.52 -28.15 -4.92
CA ILE A 58 1.40 -29.15 -4.30
C ILE A 58 2.85 -28.86 -4.69
N ALA A 59 3.12 -28.62 -5.98
CA ALA A 59 4.45 -28.29 -6.46
C ALA A 59 4.98 -27.00 -5.82
N TYR A 60 4.13 -25.98 -5.66
CA TYR A 60 4.47 -24.74 -4.99
C TYR A 60 4.82 -24.99 -3.50
N LEU A 61 4.02 -25.78 -2.78
CA LEU A 61 4.31 -26.14 -1.38
C LEU A 61 5.63 -26.90 -1.25
N ALA A 62 5.83 -27.92 -2.09
CA ALA A 62 7.07 -28.70 -2.10
C ALA A 62 8.30 -27.81 -2.38
N ARG A 63 8.22 -26.92 -3.38
CA ARG A 63 9.28 -25.94 -3.69
C ARG A 63 9.52 -24.98 -2.52
N THR A 64 8.47 -24.49 -1.88
CA THR A 64 8.59 -23.60 -0.71
C THR A 64 9.31 -24.31 0.41
N ILE A 65 8.95 -25.58 0.73
CA ILE A 65 9.60 -26.39 1.77
C ILE A 65 11.09 -26.60 1.43
N ALA A 66 11.41 -26.93 0.18
CA ALA A 66 12.80 -27.14 -0.26
C ALA A 66 13.66 -25.86 -0.16
N LEU A 67 13.04 -24.68 -0.20
CA LEU A 67 13.72 -23.38 -0.09
C LEU A 67 13.85 -22.89 1.37
N LEU A 68 13.13 -23.48 2.34
CA LEU A 68 13.18 -23.05 3.75
C LEU A 68 14.60 -22.97 4.34
N PRO A 69 15.53 -23.90 4.05
CA PRO A 69 16.91 -23.77 4.57
C PRO A 69 17.61 -22.48 4.13
N LYS A 70 17.27 -21.93 2.96
CA LYS A 70 17.80 -20.64 2.45
C LYS A 70 17.18 -19.43 3.15
N MET A 71 16.15 -19.62 3.96
CA MET A 71 15.43 -18.58 4.70
C MET A 71 15.75 -18.61 6.20
N THR A 72 16.92 -19.09 6.60
CA THR A 72 17.36 -19.20 7.99
C THR A 72 18.62 -18.40 8.26
N GLY A 73 18.83 -18.04 9.54
CA GLY A 73 20.06 -17.33 9.97
C GLY A 73 20.04 -15.83 9.67
N PHE A 74 18.85 -15.25 9.48
CA PHE A 74 18.68 -13.81 9.32
C PHE A 74 18.51 -13.12 10.68
N ASP A 75 19.02 -11.89 10.77
CA ASP A 75 18.79 -11.04 11.93
C ASP A 75 17.34 -10.56 11.97
N VAL A 76 16.74 -10.33 10.78
CA VAL A 76 15.38 -9.86 10.62
C VAL A 76 14.66 -10.60 9.48
N VAL A 77 13.44 -11.03 9.73
CA VAL A 77 12.47 -11.45 8.71
C VAL A 77 11.32 -10.46 8.71
N GLN A 78 11.03 -9.83 7.56
CA GLN A 78 9.87 -8.99 7.35
C GLN A 78 8.86 -9.72 6.46
N LEU A 79 7.65 -9.92 6.95
CA LEU A 79 6.54 -10.48 6.18
C LEU A 79 5.72 -9.34 5.58
N ILE A 80 5.37 -9.43 4.30
CA ILE A 80 4.56 -8.40 3.62
C ILE A 80 3.13 -8.29 4.20
N ASN A 81 2.58 -9.44 4.65
CA ASN A 81 1.21 -9.60 5.11
C ASN A 81 1.08 -10.96 5.82
N PRO A 82 0.04 -11.26 6.60
CA PRO A 82 -0.16 -12.60 7.17
C PRO A 82 -0.22 -13.72 6.12
N MET A 83 -0.69 -13.41 4.93
CA MET A 83 -0.73 -14.33 3.78
C MET A 83 0.49 -14.10 2.86
N PHE A 84 1.70 -14.13 3.41
CA PHE A 84 2.96 -13.81 2.71
C PHE A 84 3.41 -14.84 1.66
N LEU A 85 2.65 -15.92 1.48
CA LEU A 85 2.84 -16.97 0.47
C LEU A 85 1.51 -17.32 -0.21
N GLU A 86 1.54 -17.78 -1.45
CA GLU A 86 0.36 -18.23 -2.20
C GLU A 86 -0.12 -19.62 -1.75
N LEU A 87 -0.31 -19.80 -0.44
CA LEU A 87 -0.75 -21.03 0.20
C LEU A 87 -2.01 -20.76 1.04
N LYS A 88 -2.75 -21.84 1.34
CA LYS A 88 -3.80 -21.76 2.36
C LYS A 88 -3.20 -21.48 3.74
N ALA A 89 -3.90 -20.74 4.58
CA ALA A 89 -3.45 -20.33 5.91
C ALA A 89 -2.90 -21.47 6.78
N GLN A 90 -3.54 -22.66 6.70
CA GLN A 90 -3.08 -23.85 7.44
C GLN A 90 -1.67 -24.34 7.02
N HIS A 91 -1.26 -24.09 5.78
CA HIS A 91 0.09 -24.44 5.29
C HIS A 91 1.11 -23.31 5.58
N ILE A 92 0.67 -22.08 5.66
CA ILE A 92 1.53 -20.94 6.06
C ILE A 92 1.92 -21.04 7.54
N ARG A 93 1.02 -21.49 8.41
CA ARG A 93 1.26 -21.60 9.85
C ARG A 93 2.54 -22.36 10.24
N PRO A 94 2.81 -23.59 9.75
CA PRO A 94 4.07 -24.29 10.06
C PRO A 94 5.29 -23.61 9.47
N ILE A 95 5.17 -22.97 8.30
CA ILE A 95 6.27 -22.21 7.68
C ILE A 95 6.62 -20.99 8.54
N TYR A 96 5.61 -20.23 9.01
CA TYR A 96 5.83 -19.13 9.94
C TYR A 96 6.57 -19.60 11.21
N LYS A 97 6.13 -20.70 11.83
CA LYS A 97 6.80 -21.27 13.01
C LYS A 97 8.24 -21.66 12.73
N PHE A 98 8.54 -22.18 11.55
CA PHE A 98 9.89 -22.47 11.11
C PHE A 98 10.72 -21.18 10.99
N LEU A 99 10.23 -20.15 10.30
CA LEU A 99 10.90 -18.86 10.18
C LEU A 99 11.16 -18.22 11.55
N ARG A 100 10.19 -18.28 12.46
CA ARG A 100 10.31 -17.77 13.83
C ARG A 100 11.39 -18.49 14.63
N LYS A 101 11.51 -19.80 14.44
CA LYS A 101 12.49 -20.63 15.18
C LYS A 101 13.93 -20.42 14.72
N TYR A 102 14.15 -20.19 13.41
CA TYR A 102 15.48 -20.20 12.82
C TYR A 102 16.01 -18.81 12.42
N ASN A 103 15.34 -17.74 12.83
CA ASN A 103 15.77 -16.36 12.65
C ASN A 103 15.62 -15.58 13.96
N GLN A 104 16.29 -14.41 14.08
CA GLN A 104 16.33 -13.69 15.35
C GLN A 104 15.05 -12.92 15.63
N LYS A 105 14.59 -12.08 14.69
CA LYS A 105 13.38 -11.28 14.81
C LYS A 105 12.47 -11.46 13.60
N VAL A 106 11.15 -11.43 13.84
CA VAL A 106 10.14 -11.49 12.78
C VAL A 106 9.17 -10.31 12.90
N PHE A 107 9.02 -9.55 11.85
CA PHE A 107 8.12 -8.40 11.76
C PHE A 107 6.98 -8.68 10.79
N LEU A 108 5.78 -8.21 11.14
CA LEU A 108 4.60 -8.29 10.32
C LEU A 108 4.36 -6.96 9.62
N GLY A 109 4.24 -6.97 8.28
CA GLY A 109 3.71 -5.87 7.49
C GLY A 109 2.18 -5.91 7.47
N ALA A 110 1.55 -4.80 7.82
CA ALA A 110 0.14 -4.53 7.59
C ALA A 110 0.04 -3.67 6.32
N PHE A 111 0.19 -4.34 5.14
CA PHE A 111 0.33 -3.66 3.84
C PHE A 111 -0.76 -4.04 2.84
N GLY A 112 -1.81 -4.70 3.29
CA GLY A 112 -2.89 -5.12 2.42
C GLY A 112 -4.05 -5.72 3.21
N MET A 113 -4.98 -6.33 2.48
CA MET A 113 -6.16 -6.98 3.05
C MET A 113 -5.75 -8.04 4.08
N ASP A 114 -6.28 -7.92 5.30
CA ASP A 114 -6.08 -8.86 6.38
C ASP A 114 -7.26 -8.86 7.38
N TYR A 115 -7.17 -9.72 8.41
CA TYR A 115 -8.22 -9.83 9.41
C TYR A 115 -8.48 -8.53 10.16
N TYR A 116 -7.42 -7.82 10.61
CA TYR A 116 -7.60 -6.59 11.40
C TYR A 116 -8.17 -5.46 10.57
N TRP A 117 -7.76 -5.34 9.31
CA TRP A 117 -8.36 -4.39 8.37
C TRP A 117 -9.86 -4.65 8.19
N VAL A 118 -10.25 -5.90 7.99
CA VAL A 118 -11.68 -6.28 7.84
C VAL A 118 -12.43 -6.09 9.14
N HIS A 119 -11.96 -6.75 10.22
CA HIS A 119 -12.67 -6.84 11.49
C HIS A 119 -12.89 -5.49 12.15
N GLU A 120 -11.85 -4.64 12.21
CA GLU A 120 -11.96 -3.35 12.86
C GLU A 120 -12.92 -2.41 12.13
N ASN A 121 -12.93 -2.43 10.79
CA ASN A 121 -13.85 -1.60 10.01
C ASN A 121 -15.30 -2.10 10.00
N ILE A 122 -15.58 -3.36 10.29
CA ILE A 122 -16.96 -3.83 10.46
C ILE A 122 -17.47 -3.76 11.91
N THR A 123 -16.58 -3.67 12.88
CA THR A 123 -16.95 -3.64 14.32
C THR A 123 -16.75 -2.25 14.93
N ARG A 124 -15.51 -1.86 15.19
CA ARG A 124 -15.15 -0.59 15.85
C ARG A 124 -15.28 0.63 14.92
N LYS A 125 -15.11 0.43 13.62
CA LYS A 125 -15.16 1.46 12.55
C LYS A 125 -14.28 2.67 12.86
N PRO A 126 -12.96 2.48 12.95
CA PRO A 126 -12.04 3.57 13.30
C PRO A 126 -11.98 4.67 12.23
N LEU A 127 -12.52 4.41 11.04
CA LEU A 127 -12.50 5.30 9.90
C LEU A 127 -13.93 5.74 9.54
N ARG A 128 -14.09 6.99 9.10
CA ARG A 128 -15.36 7.53 8.61
C ARG A 128 -15.88 6.77 7.39
N TYR A 129 -14.98 6.26 6.58
CA TYR A 129 -15.25 5.39 5.43
C TYR A 129 -14.06 4.47 5.16
N SER A 130 -14.34 3.31 4.60
CA SER A 130 -13.33 2.32 4.23
C SER A 130 -13.86 1.39 3.14
N ASP A 131 -13.09 0.35 2.83
CA ASP A 131 -13.56 -0.77 2.00
C ASP A 131 -14.83 -1.45 2.55
N PHE A 132 -15.16 -1.26 3.84
CA PHE A 132 -16.21 -2.00 4.53
C PHE A 132 -17.33 -1.18 5.13
N ASN A 133 -17.15 0.14 5.27
CA ASN A 133 -18.15 1.04 5.86
C ASN A 133 -18.17 2.41 5.20
N ILE A 134 -19.32 3.09 5.32
CA ILE A 134 -19.50 4.53 5.11
C ILE A 134 -20.24 5.03 6.36
N GLY A 135 -19.57 5.81 7.19
CA GLY A 135 -20.05 6.13 8.53
C GLY A 135 -20.32 4.87 9.34
N ASN A 136 -21.50 4.78 9.91
CA ASN A 136 -21.95 3.60 10.68
C ASN A 136 -22.53 2.48 9.83
N THR A 137 -22.76 2.69 8.53
CA THR A 137 -23.38 1.71 7.63
C THR A 137 -22.31 0.85 7.00
N LEU A 138 -22.50 -0.48 7.04
CA LEU A 138 -21.63 -1.42 6.35
C LEU A 138 -21.89 -1.39 4.85
N ARG A 139 -20.83 -1.45 4.06
CA ARG A 139 -20.92 -1.61 2.62
C ARG A 139 -21.42 -3.03 2.27
N THR A 140 -22.29 -3.10 1.28
CA THR A 140 -22.96 -4.33 0.86
C THR A 140 -22.57 -4.80 -0.54
N ASP A 141 -21.58 -4.14 -1.16
CA ASP A 141 -21.07 -4.59 -2.45
C ASP A 141 -20.42 -6.00 -2.33
N LYS A 142 -20.45 -6.73 -3.45
CA LYS A 142 -19.99 -8.13 -3.50
C LYS A 142 -18.55 -8.32 -3.05
N ALA A 143 -17.67 -7.33 -3.30
CA ALA A 143 -16.27 -7.42 -2.91
C ALA A 143 -16.11 -7.28 -1.39
N ALA A 144 -16.76 -6.28 -0.76
CA ALA A 144 -16.75 -6.12 0.68
C ALA A 144 -17.34 -7.35 1.41
N GLN A 145 -18.42 -7.92 0.88
CA GLN A 145 -19.01 -9.15 1.44
C GLN A 145 -18.04 -10.32 1.32
N ARG A 146 -17.43 -10.54 0.15
CA ARG A 146 -16.46 -11.61 -0.07
C ARG A 146 -15.29 -11.53 0.89
N GLU A 147 -14.67 -10.36 1.06
CA GLU A 147 -13.53 -10.18 1.97
C GLU A 147 -13.93 -10.44 3.44
N ARG A 148 -15.13 -10.04 3.86
CA ARG A 148 -15.65 -10.37 5.20
C ARG A 148 -15.75 -11.88 5.42
N HIS A 149 -16.31 -12.63 4.46
CA HIS A 149 -16.42 -14.08 4.55
C HIS A 149 -15.05 -14.79 4.48
N ASP A 150 -14.11 -14.22 3.75
CA ASP A 150 -12.79 -14.81 3.55
C ASP A 150 -11.88 -14.63 4.77
N TRP A 151 -12.09 -13.58 5.54
CA TRP A 151 -11.23 -13.27 6.69
C TRP A 151 -11.85 -13.59 8.05
N VAL A 152 -13.13 -13.30 8.28
CA VAL A 152 -13.76 -13.44 9.61
C VAL A 152 -14.30 -14.85 9.84
N GLY A 153 -14.02 -15.45 10.99
CA GLY A 153 -14.40 -16.81 11.35
C GLY A 153 -13.57 -17.91 10.67
N THR A 154 -12.49 -17.57 9.97
CA THR A 154 -11.75 -18.47 9.09
C THR A 154 -10.36 -18.86 9.63
N THR A 155 -9.67 -19.73 8.87
CA THR A 155 -8.26 -20.06 9.16
C THR A 155 -7.33 -18.91 8.91
N LYS A 156 -7.68 -17.92 8.04
CA LYS A 156 -6.90 -16.69 7.84
C LYS A 156 -6.94 -15.80 9.08
N GLU A 157 -8.09 -15.64 9.73
CA GLU A 157 -8.18 -14.96 11.02
C GLU A 157 -7.25 -15.58 12.06
N LYS A 158 -7.34 -16.93 12.23
CA LYS A 158 -6.50 -17.64 13.20
C LYS A 158 -5.01 -17.46 12.93
N LEU A 159 -4.61 -17.48 11.65
CA LEU A 159 -3.23 -17.22 11.24
C LEU A 159 -2.81 -15.80 11.55
N ASN A 160 -3.60 -14.80 11.15
CA ASN A 160 -3.26 -13.39 11.37
C ASN A 160 -3.13 -13.07 12.86
N LYS A 161 -4.09 -13.50 13.68
CA LYS A 161 -4.03 -13.35 15.14
C LYS A 161 -2.78 -13.98 15.73
N MET A 162 -2.43 -15.19 15.30
CA MET A 162 -1.23 -15.89 15.76
C MET A 162 0.04 -15.12 15.39
N ILE A 163 0.19 -14.70 14.14
CA ILE A 163 1.38 -13.95 13.69
C ILE A 163 1.46 -12.60 14.39
N ALA A 164 0.36 -11.85 14.45
CA ALA A 164 0.33 -10.53 15.06
C ALA A 164 0.62 -10.58 16.58
N SER A 165 0.21 -11.62 17.29
CA SER A 165 0.54 -11.78 18.70
C SER A 165 1.99 -12.20 18.94
N ASP A 166 2.56 -13.04 18.10
CA ASP A 166 3.87 -13.68 18.27
C ASP A 166 5.06 -12.87 17.69
N CYS A 167 4.83 -12.09 16.63
CA CYS A 167 5.88 -11.30 15.97
C CYS A 167 6.48 -10.22 16.88
N ASP A 168 7.72 -9.81 16.59
CA ASP A 168 8.47 -8.81 17.37
C ASP A 168 7.99 -7.38 17.14
N GLY A 169 7.35 -7.11 16.01
CA GLY A 169 6.77 -5.80 15.70
C GLY A 169 5.85 -5.85 14.49
N ILE A 170 4.99 -4.84 14.40
CA ILE A 170 4.02 -4.66 13.30
C ILE A 170 4.28 -3.31 12.66
N ILE A 171 4.41 -3.29 11.36
CA ILE A 171 4.63 -2.07 10.57
C ILE A 171 3.39 -1.83 9.73
N ALA A 172 2.75 -0.69 9.92
CA ALA A 172 1.65 -0.24 9.09
C ALA A 172 2.16 0.80 8.08
N GLY A 173 1.91 0.56 6.79
CA GLY A 173 2.38 1.44 5.70
C GLY A 173 1.42 2.59 5.37
N LEU A 174 0.16 2.48 5.78
CA LEU A 174 -0.90 3.47 5.62
C LEU A 174 -1.55 3.76 6.98
N TYR A 175 -2.08 4.98 7.15
CA TYR A 175 -2.83 5.35 8.35
C TYR A 175 -3.96 4.36 8.65
N GLU A 176 -4.67 3.92 7.63
CA GLU A 176 -5.81 3.01 7.74
C GLU A 176 -5.43 1.69 8.43
N TYR A 177 -4.31 1.10 8.06
CA TYR A 177 -3.82 -0.12 8.72
C TYR A 177 -3.33 0.17 10.14
N TRP A 178 -2.66 1.32 10.34
CA TRP A 178 -2.22 1.74 11.66
C TRP A 178 -3.41 1.91 12.62
N ALA A 179 -4.49 2.55 12.18
CA ALA A 179 -5.71 2.75 12.97
C ALA A 179 -6.40 1.43 13.37
N CYS A 180 -6.21 0.36 12.58
CA CYS A 180 -6.73 -0.97 12.90
C CYS A 180 -5.82 -1.76 13.85
N TYR A 181 -4.50 -1.65 13.71
CA TYR A 181 -3.56 -2.45 14.50
C TYR A 181 -3.13 -1.79 15.81
N LYS A 182 -2.91 -0.45 15.81
CA LYS A 182 -2.36 0.27 16.97
C LYS A 182 -3.15 0.11 18.25
N PRO A 183 -4.50 0.17 18.26
CA PRO A 183 -5.28 -0.03 19.46
C PRO A 183 -5.23 -1.46 20.02
N VAL A 184 -5.03 -2.45 19.15
CA VAL A 184 -4.94 -3.87 19.55
C VAL A 184 -3.54 -4.24 20.03
N TYR A 185 -2.51 -3.67 19.37
CA TYR A 185 -1.09 -3.93 19.67
C TYR A 185 -0.31 -2.63 19.90
N PRO A 186 -0.66 -1.83 20.95
CA PRO A 186 -0.12 -0.48 21.14
C PRO A 186 1.41 -0.44 21.30
N ASN A 187 2.01 -1.48 21.89
CA ASN A 187 3.42 -1.50 22.24
C ASN A 187 4.35 -1.96 21.10
N LYS A 188 3.82 -2.58 20.06
CA LYS A 188 4.62 -3.12 18.96
C LYS A 188 4.17 -2.70 17.54
N THR A 189 3.12 -1.88 17.42
CA THR A 189 2.69 -1.31 16.16
C THR A 189 3.32 0.06 15.93
N THR A 190 4.00 0.22 14.82
CA THR A 190 4.53 1.50 14.34
C THR A 190 3.98 1.83 12.95
N PHE A 191 3.95 3.10 12.63
CA PHE A 191 3.71 3.58 11.28
C PHE A 191 5.06 3.87 10.62
N ILE A 192 5.28 3.33 9.43
CA ILE A 192 6.40 3.67 8.55
C ILE A 192 5.82 3.76 7.13
N PRO A 193 5.88 4.94 6.48
CA PRO A 193 5.28 5.15 5.17
C PRO A 193 5.92 4.26 4.10
N TYR A 194 5.20 4.03 2.99
CA TYR A 194 5.72 3.25 1.88
C TYR A 194 6.94 3.91 1.23
N PRO A 195 7.97 3.12 0.86
CA PRO A 195 9.17 3.63 0.21
C PRO A 195 8.90 3.88 -1.28
N ILE A 196 9.27 5.05 -1.76
CA ILE A 196 9.27 5.40 -3.18
C ILE A 196 10.69 5.76 -3.61
N LYS A 197 11.15 5.14 -4.68
CA LYS A 197 12.36 5.57 -5.37
C LYS A 197 11.98 6.73 -6.28
N PRO A 198 12.47 7.95 -6.01
CA PRO A 198 12.10 9.09 -6.83
C PRO A 198 12.41 8.83 -8.31
N ALA A 199 11.46 9.17 -9.18
CA ALA A 199 11.72 9.16 -10.60
C ALA A 199 12.94 10.03 -10.90
N LYS A 200 13.78 9.61 -11.82
CA LYS A 200 14.82 10.49 -12.36
C LYS A 200 14.07 11.64 -13.03
N THR A 201 14.02 12.78 -12.36
CA THR A 201 13.45 13.99 -12.97
C THR A 201 14.28 14.30 -14.19
N THR A 202 13.80 13.94 -15.37
CA THR A 202 14.11 14.72 -16.54
C THR A 202 13.50 16.09 -16.24
N ARG A 203 14.32 17.06 -15.85
CA ARG A 203 13.96 18.47 -15.86
C ARG A 203 13.60 18.83 -17.32
N GLY A 204 12.45 18.40 -17.75
CA GLY A 204 11.73 19.00 -18.84
C GLY A 204 11.30 20.35 -18.32
N GLU A 205 11.84 21.39 -18.94
CA GLU A 205 11.45 22.77 -18.73
C GLU A 205 9.94 22.85 -18.55
N SER A 206 9.51 23.50 -17.48
CA SER A 206 8.14 23.94 -17.28
C SER A 206 7.71 24.73 -18.52
N LYS A 207 7.25 24.02 -19.55
CA LYS A 207 6.59 24.66 -20.68
C LYS A 207 5.30 25.24 -20.12
N ASN A 208 5.18 26.56 -20.23
CA ASN A 208 4.02 27.34 -19.81
C ASN A 208 2.70 26.56 -19.94
N LEU A 209 2.10 26.20 -18.81
CA LEU A 209 0.82 25.47 -18.72
C LEU A 209 -0.38 26.25 -19.28
N SER A 210 -0.21 27.51 -19.63
CA SER A 210 -1.27 28.37 -20.13
C SER A 210 -1.90 27.94 -21.46
N ASN A 211 -1.35 26.89 -22.13
CA ASN A 211 -1.76 26.54 -23.49
C ASN A 211 -2.14 25.07 -23.76
N HIS A 212 -2.25 24.21 -22.76
CA HIS A 212 -2.72 22.83 -23.00
C HIS A 212 -3.88 22.46 -22.06
N PRO A 213 -4.76 21.53 -22.47
CA PRO A 213 -5.83 21.05 -21.62
C PRO A 213 -5.30 20.33 -20.38
N LEU A 214 -6.05 20.40 -19.26
CA LEU A 214 -5.81 19.62 -18.04
C LEU A 214 -5.90 18.13 -18.37
N ARG A 215 -4.80 17.40 -18.21
CA ARG A 215 -4.69 15.97 -18.52
C ARG A 215 -4.95 15.13 -17.28
N LEU A 216 -6.15 14.56 -17.22
CA LEU A 216 -6.60 13.68 -16.16
C LEU A 216 -6.30 12.22 -16.54
N PHE A 217 -5.75 11.46 -15.63
CA PHE A 217 -5.50 10.04 -15.79
C PHE A 217 -6.27 9.22 -14.76
N ILE A 218 -6.88 8.11 -15.19
CA ILE A 218 -7.53 7.15 -14.29
C ILE A 218 -7.16 5.72 -14.66
N GLY A 219 -6.66 4.97 -13.66
CA GLY A 219 -6.39 3.55 -13.78
C GLY A 219 -7.54 2.70 -13.24
N ILE A 220 -8.14 1.87 -14.10
CA ILE A 220 -9.27 1.02 -13.73
C ILE A 220 -8.84 -0.43 -13.63
N SER A 221 -9.07 -1.04 -12.47
CA SER A 221 -8.87 -2.47 -12.24
C SER A 221 -10.17 -3.22 -12.52
N LYS A 222 -10.15 -4.13 -13.50
CA LYS A 222 -11.32 -4.96 -13.85
C LYS A 222 -11.92 -5.66 -12.63
N GLY A 223 -13.23 -5.53 -12.45
CA GLY A 223 -13.98 -6.16 -11.36
C GLY A 223 -13.77 -5.55 -9.97
N ARG A 224 -13.00 -4.44 -9.84
CA ARG A 224 -12.78 -3.74 -8.56
C ARG A 224 -13.23 -2.29 -8.58
N SER A 225 -13.91 -1.84 -9.62
CA SER A 225 -14.26 -0.43 -9.81
C SER A 225 -15.17 0.07 -8.67
N ALA A 226 -16.29 -0.59 -8.42
CA ALA A 226 -17.20 -0.24 -7.32
C ALA A 226 -16.54 -0.37 -5.94
N TYR A 227 -15.62 -1.34 -5.76
CA TYR A 227 -14.87 -1.52 -4.52
C TYR A 227 -13.95 -0.32 -4.24
N LYS A 228 -13.27 0.18 -5.25
CA LYS A 228 -12.36 1.34 -5.15
C LYS A 228 -13.07 2.70 -5.33
N GLY A 229 -14.30 2.72 -5.83
CA GLY A 229 -15.02 3.95 -6.19
C GLY A 229 -14.52 4.61 -7.48
N THR A 230 -13.73 3.90 -8.29
CA THR A 230 -13.24 4.43 -9.57
C THR A 230 -14.33 4.59 -10.62
N ASP A 231 -15.48 3.91 -10.49
CA ASP A 231 -16.69 4.12 -11.28
C ASP A 231 -17.29 5.52 -11.02
N ILE A 232 -17.37 5.94 -9.77
CA ILE A 232 -17.82 7.29 -9.37
C ILE A 232 -16.85 8.35 -9.89
N MET A 233 -15.54 8.12 -9.70
CA MET A 233 -14.51 9.06 -10.18
C MET A 233 -14.55 9.20 -11.71
N LEU A 234 -14.69 8.10 -12.42
CA LEU A 234 -14.79 8.11 -13.89
C LEU A 234 -16.03 8.83 -14.38
N ALA A 235 -17.19 8.65 -13.71
CA ALA A 235 -18.42 9.36 -14.05
C ALA A 235 -18.25 10.87 -13.91
N ALA A 236 -17.65 11.34 -12.81
CA ALA A 236 -17.35 12.75 -12.60
C ALA A 236 -16.35 13.30 -13.63
N ALA A 237 -15.28 12.56 -13.93
CA ALA A 237 -14.28 12.96 -14.91
C ALA A 237 -14.87 13.08 -16.35
N LYS A 238 -15.76 12.16 -16.73
CA LYS A 238 -16.48 12.23 -18.00
C LYS A 238 -17.37 13.46 -18.09
N ALA A 239 -18.13 13.76 -17.02
CA ALA A 239 -19.00 14.94 -16.97
C ALA A 239 -18.20 16.26 -17.06
N ILE A 240 -17.02 16.33 -16.41
CA ILE A 240 -16.11 17.48 -16.53
C ILE A 240 -15.55 17.59 -17.95
N LYS A 241 -15.14 16.48 -18.57
CA LYS A 241 -14.70 16.49 -19.99
C LYS A 241 -15.80 16.95 -20.93
N GLU A 242 -17.05 16.56 -20.70
CA GLU A 242 -18.19 16.98 -21.50
C GLU A 242 -18.48 18.48 -21.32
N LYS A 243 -18.41 18.98 -20.07
CA LYS A 243 -18.64 20.42 -19.79
C LYS A 243 -17.52 21.33 -20.34
N TYR A 244 -16.26 20.84 -20.32
CA TYR A 244 -15.07 21.60 -20.72
C TYR A 244 -14.27 20.88 -21.81
N PRO A 245 -14.83 20.63 -23.02
CA PRO A 245 -14.24 19.75 -24.02
C PRO A 245 -12.86 20.18 -24.50
N GLU A 246 -12.58 21.50 -24.57
CA GLU A 246 -11.28 22.03 -24.99
C GLU A 246 -10.26 22.18 -23.85
N LYS A 247 -10.75 22.17 -22.58
CA LYS A 247 -9.91 22.42 -21.41
C LYS A 247 -9.49 21.14 -20.69
N VAL A 248 -10.06 19.99 -21.02
CA VAL A 248 -9.80 18.71 -20.32
C VAL A 248 -9.50 17.61 -21.31
N GLU A 249 -8.44 16.86 -21.06
CA GLU A 249 -8.13 15.57 -21.68
C GLU A 249 -8.31 14.47 -20.64
N LEU A 250 -9.05 13.42 -20.94
CA LEU A 250 -9.24 12.27 -20.04
C LEU A 250 -8.61 11.03 -20.65
N ARG A 251 -7.61 10.45 -19.94
CA ARG A 251 -6.96 9.20 -20.30
C ARG A 251 -7.40 8.11 -19.34
N ILE A 252 -7.87 6.99 -19.90
CA ILE A 252 -8.36 5.83 -19.16
C ILE A 252 -7.46 4.65 -19.45
N ALA A 253 -6.85 4.08 -18.40
CA ALA A 253 -6.06 2.86 -18.49
C ALA A 253 -6.80 1.71 -17.81
N GLU A 254 -7.19 0.69 -18.57
CA GLU A 254 -7.88 -0.49 -18.06
C GLU A 254 -7.18 -1.76 -18.52
N GLY A 255 -6.72 -2.58 -17.56
CA GLY A 255 -6.15 -3.90 -17.84
C GLY A 255 -4.84 -3.87 -18.63
N LEU A 256 -4.09 -2.77 -18.59
CA LEU A 256 -2.80 -2.62 -19.24
C LEU A 256 -1.68 -3.34 -18.48
N PRO A 257 -0.67 -3.91 -19.17
CA PRO A 257 0.60 -4.29 -18.56
C PRO A 257 1.26 -3.09 -17.85
N PHE A 258 2.04 -3.37 -16.79
CA PHE A 258 2.56 -2.31 -15.91
C PHE A 258 3.38 -1.23 -16.63
N GLU A 259 4.26 -1.62 -17.56
CA GLU A 259 5.05 -0.65 -18.34
C GLU A 259 4.18 0.24 -19.23
N GLN A 260 3.18 -0.35 -19.91
CA GLN A 260 2.22 0.42 -20.71
C GLN A 260 1.34 1.32 -19.84
N TYR A 261 1.00 0.86 -18.62
CA TYR A 261 0.28 1.68 -17.65
C TYR A 261 1.11 2.91 -17.26
N LEU A 262 2.40 2.74 -16.94
CA LEU A 262 3.29 3.86 -16.62
C LEU A 262 3.45 4.83 -17.80
N GLN A 263 3.61 4.30 -19.03
CA GLN A 263 3.68 5.12 -20.24
C GLN A 263 2.39 5.92 -20.47
N SER A 264 1.21 5.30 -20.25
CA SER A 264 -0.08 5.98 -20.43
C SER A 264 -0.32 7.09 -19.39
N MET A 265 0.36 7.03 -18.25
CA MET A 265 0.32 8.04 -17.21
C MET A 265 1.28 9.21 -17.48
N GLU A 266 2.28 9.02 -18.35
CA GLU A 266 3.26 10.08 -18.65
C GLU A 266 2.61 11.36 -19.17
N GLY A 267 3.05 12.48 -18.61
CA GLY A 267 2.54 13.80 -18.98
C GLY A 267 1.12 14.09 -18.47
N ALA A 268 0.52 13.25 -17.65
CA ALA A 268 -0.70 13.60 -16.94
C ALA A 268 -0.44 14.71 -15.91
N ASP A 269 -1.44 15.55 -15.66
CA ASP A 269 -1.40 16.59 -14.64
C ASP A 269 -1.92 16.07 -13.29
N ALA A 270 -2.93 15.18 -13.33
CA ALA A 270 -3.48 14.56 -12.15
C ALA A 270 -3.89 13.10 -12.40
N ILE A 271 -3.79 12.28 -11.34
CA ILE A 271 -4.29 10.90 -11.28
C ILE A 271 -5.49 10.80 -10.34
N LEU A 272 -6.59 10.17 -10.81
CA LEU A 272 -7.69 9.77 -9.96
C LEU A 272 -7.41 8.35 -9.45
N ASP A 273 -7.20 8.20 -8.11
CA ASP A 273 -6.75 6.92 -7.54
C ASP A 273 -7.92 6.08 -7.00
N GLN A 274 -8.44 6.42 -5.82
CA GLN A 274 -9.54 5.69 -5.18
C GLN A 274 -10.24 6.54 -4.12
N LEU A 275 -11.53 6.22 -3.85
CA LEU A 275 -12.37 7.02 -2.95
C LEU A 275 -12.38 6.54 -1.49
N TYR A 276 -12.18 5.25 -1.26
CA TYR A 276 -12.34 4.67 0.09
C TYR A 276 -11.01 4.53 0.81
N SER A 277 -10.13 5.52 0.65
CA SER A 277 -8.79 5.59 1.24
C SER A 277 -8.55 6.92 1.92
N TYR A 278 -7.82 6.93 3.01
CA TYR A 278 -7.38 8.12 3.76
C TYR A 278 -6.02 8.61 3.28
N THR A 279 -5.21 7.69 2.74
CA THR A 279 -3.82 7.92 2.38
C THR A 279 -3.53 7.40 0.98
N PRO A 280 -2.58 8.00 0.25
CA PRO A 280 -2.16 7.49 -1.06
C PRO A 280 -1.40 6.18 -0.92
N SER A 281 -1.78 5.18 -1.71
CA SER A 281 -1.06 3.92 -1.84
C SER A 281 0.11 4.04 -2.83
N MET A 282 0.81 2.93 -3.11
CA MET A 282 2.02 2.94 -3.97
C MET A 282 1.80 3.55 -5.35
N ASN A 283 0.64 3.32 -5.98
CA ASN A 283 0.38 3.84 -7.33
C ASN A 283 0.31 5.38 -7.40
N PRO A 284 -0.51 6.07 -6.58
CA PRO A 284 -0.52 7.53 -6.57
C PRO A 284 0.80 8.11 -6.02
N LEU A 285 1.50 7.44 -5.09
CA LEU A 285 2.82 7.90 -4.63
C LEU A 285 3.86 7.86 -5.76
N GLU A 286 3.84 6.82 -6.61
CA GLU A 286 4.67 6.75 -7.82
C GLU A 286 4.34 7.89 -8.80
N ALA A 287 3.04 8.18 -9.01
CA ALA A 287 2.60 9.32 -9.82
C ALA A 287 3.09 10.65 -9.25
N MET A 288 2.93 10.87 -7.94
CA MET A 288 3.39 12.06 -7.24
C MET A 288 4.91 12.26 -7.35
N SER A 289 5.69 11.17 -7.37
CA SER A 289 7.14 11.24 -7.57
C SER A 289 7.54 11.82 -8.94
N ARG A 290 6.63 11.77 -9.90
CA ARG A 290 6.75 12.32 -11.27
C ARG A 290 6.11 13.70 -11.44
N GLY A 291 5.64 14.31 -10.34
CA GLY A 291 4.94 15.58 -10.36
C GLY A 291 3.50 15.48 -10.89
N ILE A 292 2.83 14.34 -10.74
CA ILE A 292 1.42 14.17 -11.05
C ILE A 292 0.62 14.30 -9.76
N ILE A 293 -0.40 15.17 -9.75
CA ILE A 293 -1.22 15.46 -8.58
C ILE A 293 -2.10 14.25 -8.26
N CYS A 294 -2.14 13.81 -7.02
CA CYS A 294 -3.09 12.78 -6.57
C CYS A 294 -4.46 13.41 -6.26
N ILE A 295 -5.52 12.87 -6.85
CA ILE A 295 -6.92 13.13 -6.48
C ILE A 295 -7.43 11.85 -5.84
N GLY A 296 -7.72 11.88 -4.53
CA GLY A 296 -8.10 10.69 -3.78
C GLY A 296 -8.02 10.91 -2.28
N GLY A 297 -7.54 9.90 -1.54
CA GLY A 297 -7.37 9.97 -0.10
C GLY A 297 -6.23 10.91 0.31
N GLY A 298 -6.57 12.04 0.88
CA GLY A 298 -5.66 13.02 1.49
C GLY A 298 -6.26 13.57 2.78
N GLU A 299 -6.84 12.69 3.61
CA GLU A 299 -7.52 13.06 4.84
C GLU A 299 -6.54 13.69 5.86
N PRO A 300 -7.02 14.53 6.79
CA PRO A 300 -6.17 15.15 7.80
C PRO A 300 -5.27 14.17 8.54
N GLU A 301 -5.78 12.98 8.82
CA GLU A 301 -5.06 11.91 9.52
C GLU A 301 -3.81 11.43 8.78
N ASN A 302 -3.81 11.53 7.43
CA ASN A 302 -2.61 11.24 6.64
C ASN A 302 -1.46 12.18 6.99
N TYR A 303 -1.75 13.45 7.15
CA TYR A 303 -0.74 14.47 7.46
C TYR A 303 -0.37 14.45 8.95
N GLU A 304 -1.33 14.21 9.82
CA GLU A 304 -1.10 14.10 11.27
C GLU A 304 -0.13 12.97 11.61
N ILE A 305 -0.30 11.77 11.00
CA ILE A 305 0.60 10.64 11.27
C ILE A 305 2.00 10.85 10.72
N LEU A 306 2.13 11.66 9.66
CA LEU A 306 3.43 12.09 9.08
C LEU A 306 4.06 13.25 9.87
N GLY A 307 3.30 13.88 10.77
CA GLY A 307 3.74 15.07 11.51
C GLY A 307 3.82 16.34 10.66
N ASP A 308 3.10 16.40 9.54
CA ASP A 308 3.08 17.57 8.65
C ASP A 308 1.83 18.43 8.87
N LYS A 309 2.03 19.75 8.89
CA LYS A 309 0.94 20.71 8.99
C LYS A 309 0.74 21.54 7.73
N ASP A 310 1.76 21.66 6.91
CA ASP A 310 1.84 22.68 5.86
C ASP A 310 1.82 22.11 4.44
N LEU A 311 2.47 20.96 4.19
CA LEU A 311 2.59 20.37 2.86
C LEU A 311 1.43 19.40 2.57
N LYS A 312 0.40 19.87 1.83
CA LYS A 312 -0.82 19.11 1.55
C LYS A 312 -1.14 19.07 0.04
N PRO A 313 -0.31 18.40 -0.77
CA PRO A 313 -0.45 18.41 -2.23
C PRO A 313 -1.59 17.55 -2.77
N ILE A 314 -2.17 16.66 -1.94
CA ILE A 314 -3.21 15.72 -2.37
C ILE A 314 -4.55 16.46 -2.40
N ILE A 315 -5.24 16.40 -3.52
CA ILE A 315 -6.61 16.88 -3.62
C ILE A 315 -7.52 15.83 -2.99
N ASN A 316 -7.87 16.06 -1.70
CA ASN A 316 -8.75 15.16 -0.97
C ASN A 316 -10.18 15.22 -1.50
N VAL A 317 -10.78 14.05 -1.72
CA VAL A 317 -12.17 13.90 -2.16
C VAL A 317 -12.89 12.88 -1.28
N LEU A 318 -14.11 13.20 -0.90
CA LEU A 318 -14.99 12.28 -0.19
C LEU A 318 -15.57 11.23 -1.15
N PRO A 319 -16.01 10.07 -0.64
CA PRO A 319 -16.52 8.97 -1.47
C PRO A 319 -17.93 9.25 -2.03
N CYS A 320 -18.08 10.34 -2.77
CA CYS A 320 -19.29 10.71 -3.49
C CYS A 320 -18.95 11.47 -4.77
N TYR A 321 -19.88 11.41 -5.74
CA TYR A 321 -19.76 12.05 -7.05
C TYR A 321 -19.53 13.56 -6.96
N GLU A 322 -20.29 14.24 -6.12
CA GLU A 322 -20.27 15.70 -5.99
C GLU A 322 -18.92 16.21 -5.50
N SER A 323 -18.28 15.49 -4.60
CA SER A 323 -16.94 15.85 -4.09
C SER A 323 -15.89 15.75 -5.19
N VAL A 324 -15.91 14.67 -5.96
CA VAL A 324 -14.99 14.47 -7.08
C VAL A 324 -15.23 15.51 -8.17
N TYR A 325 -16.50 15.72 -8.55
CA TYR A 325 -16.88 16.69 -9.58
C TYR A 325 -16.39 18.10 -9.24
N LYS A 326 -16.66 18.58 -8.02
CA LYS A 326 -16.21 19.90 -7.54
C LYS A 326 -14.68 20.03 -7.52
N ALA A 327 -13.99 18.99 -7.12
CA ALA A 327 -12.52 19.00 -7.11
C ALA A 327 -11.95 19.12 -8.53
N LEU A 328 -12.50 18.38 -9.49
CA LEU A 328 -12.09 18.44 -10.90
C LEU A 328 -12.44 19.78 -11.54
N GLU A 329 -13.64 20.30 -11.26
CA GLU A 329 -14.09 21.60 -11.75
C GLU A 329 -13.19 22.73 -11.27
N ARG A 330 -12.82 22.73 -9.97
CA ARG A 330 -11.88 23.68 -9.40
C ARG A 330 -10.52 23.65 -10.12
N MET A 331 -10.00 22.47 -10.48
CA MET A 331 -8.75 22.37 -11.21
C MET A 331 -8.81 22.99 -12.61
N VAL A 332 -9.96 22.89 -13.27
CA VAL A 332 -10.20 23.53 -14.58
C VAL A 332 -10.35 25.04 -14.47
N GLU A 333 -10.94 25.53 -13.37
CA GLU A 333 -11.19 26.95 -13.12
C GLU A 333 -9.97 27.67 -12.55
N HIS A 334 -9.08 26.93 -11.84
CA HIS A 334 -7.87 27.45 -11.19
C HIS A 334 -6.59 26.73 -11.69
N PRO A 335 -6.28 26.82 -13.00
CA PRO A 335 -5.11 26.15 -13.56
C PRO A 335 -3.77 26.63 -12.95
N GLU A 336 -3.73 27.84 -12.39
CA GLU A 336 -2.57 28.43 -11.70
C GLU A 336 -2.14 27.62 -10.46
N GLU A 337 -3.06 26.89 -9.81
CA GLU A 337 -2.76 26.03 -8.66
C GLU A 337 -2.01 24.75 -9.07
N THR A 338 -2.17 24.30 -10.31
CA THR A 338 -1.67 23.00 -10.80
C THR A 338 -0.15 22.88 -10.67
N GLU A 339 0.61 23.86 -11.10
CA GLU A 339 2.07 23.81 -11.04
C GLU A 339 2.60 23.83 -9.61
N ARG A 340 1.94 24.53 -8.71
CA ARG A 340 2.27 24.51 -7.29
C ARG A 340 2.06 23.10 -6.72
N LEU A 341 0.89 22.50 -6.94
CA LEU A 341 0.54 21.16 -6.44
C LEU A 341 1.45 20.07 -7.03
N LYS A 342 1.86 20.19 -8.29
CA LYS A 342 2.83 19.28 -8.92
C LYS A 342 4.19 19.32 -8.21
N ARG A 343 4.72 20.52 -7.91
CA ARG A 343 5.97 20.67 -7.17
C ARG A 343 5.86 20.15 -5.74
N GLU A 344 4.76 20.49 -5.05
CA GLU A 344 4.47 20.03 -3.70
C GLU A 344 4.31 18.49 -3.63
N SER A 345 3.77 17.87 -4.70
CA SER A 345 3.70 16.40 -4.81
C SER A 345 5.08 15.76 -4.80
N VAL A 346 6.02 16.29 -5.58
CA VAL A 346 7.41 15.80 -5.58
C VAL A 346 8.08 16.04 -4.23
N GLU A 347 7.86 17.23 -3.63
CA GLU A 347 8.40 17.55 -2.31
C GLU A 347 7.87 16.59 -1.23
N TYR A 348 6.56 16.27 -1.26
CA TYR A 348 5.93 15.31 -0.36
C TYR A 348 6.60 13.94 -0.41
N ILE A 349 6.87 13.42 -1.62
CA ILE A 349 7.61 12.17 -1.80
C ILE A 349 9.03 12.26 -1.25
N GLN A 350 9.75 13.32 -1.55
CA GLN A 350 11.13 13.53 -1.06
C GLN A 350 11.18 13.65 0.47
N ARG A 351 10.18 14.27 1.07
CA ARG A 351 10.12 14.50 2.51
C ARG A 351 9.77 13.23 3.29
N TYR A 352 8.75 12.48 2.86
CA TYR A 352 8.15 11.39 3.64
C TYR A 352 8.36 9.99 3.07
N HIS A 353 8.44 9.86 1.75
CA HIS A 353 8.43 8.56 1.07
C HIS A 353 9.75 8.18 0.41
N HIS A 354 10.78 9.04 0.51
CA HIS A 354 12.08 8.76 -0.10
C HIS A 354 12.65 7.45 0.44
N TYR A 355 12.91 6.48 -0.44
CA TYR A 355 13.23 5.09 -0.10
C TYR A 355 14.41 4.92 0.90
N LEU A 356 15.42 5.80 0.85
CA LEU A 356 16.53 5.77 1.83
C LEU A 356 16.09 6.22 3.22
N LYS A 357 15.25 7.27 3.31
CA LYS A 357 14.72 7.74 4.60
C LYS A 357 13.82 6.70 5.22
N VAL A 358 12.94 6.09 4.40
CA VAL A 358 12.05 5.02 4.84
C VAL A 358 12.86 3.79 5.26
N ALA A 359 13.84 3.36 4.48
CA ALA A 359 14.72 2.24 4.84
C ALA A 359 15.44 2.48 6.18
N GLN A 360 15.86 3.73 6.47
CA GLN A 360 16.45 4.07 7.77
C GLN A 360 15.45 3.90 8.92
N GLN A 361 14.17 4.32 8.74
CA GLN A 361 13.11 4.12 9.75
C GLN A 361 12.88 2.64 10.04
N TYR A 362 12.92 1.78 8.99
CA TYR A 362 12.85 0.32 9.17
C TYR A 362 14.02 -0.20 10.00
N ILE A 363 15.26 0.24 9.71
CA ILE A 363 16.45 -0.14 10.46
C ILE A 363 16.34 0.25 11.94
N ASP A 364 15.87 1.47 12.22
CA ASP A 364 15.70 1.97 13.57
C ASP A 364 14.65 1.16 14.33
N PHE A 365 13.55 0.81 13.68
CA PHE A 365 12.52 -0.04 14.28
C PHE A 365 12.99 -1.49 14.48
N TYR A 366 13.71 -2.09 13.53
CA TYR A 366 14.27 -3.43 13.68
C TYR A 366 15.26 -3.53 14.86
N LYS A 367 16.00 -2.46 15.15
CA LYS A 367 16.93 -2.38 16.28
C LYS A 367 16.26 -2.09 17.61
N SER A 368 15.05 -1.56 17.61
CA SER A 368 14.34 -1.26 18.84
C SER A 368 14.23 -2.50 19.73
N PRO A 369 14.40 -2.36 21.06
CA PRO A 369 14.20 -3.47 21.97
C PRO A 369 12.75 -3.93 21.88
N THR A 370 12.54 -5.22 21.64
CA THR A 370 11.22 -5.86 21.73
C THR A 370 10.72 -5.70 23.17
N LYS A 371 9.69 -4.89 23.37
CA LYS A 371 9.03 -4.85 24.69
C LYS A 371 8.36 -6.21 24.90
N ALA A 372 8.74 -6.88 25.97
CA ALA A 372 8.15 -8.16 26.35
C ALA A 372 6.62 -8.08 26.33
N PRO A 373 5.90 -9.14 25.91
CA PRO A 373 4.46 -9.16 25.98
C PRO A 373 4.04 -8.89 27.43
N THR A 374 3.34 -7.79 27.65
CA THR A 374 2.61 -7.57 28.90
C THR A 374 1.64 -8.73 29.03
N SER A 375 1.80 -9.53 30.10
CA SER A 375 0.88 -10.60 30.46
C SER A 375 -0.56 -10.10 30.33
N SER A 376 -1.37 -10.83 29.57
CA SER A 376 -2.80 -10.57 29.39
C SER A 376 -3.45 -10.25 30.75
N PRO A 377 -4.32 -9.25 30.86
CA PRO A 377 -5.14 -9.12 32.06
C PRO A 377 -5.95 -10.41 32.18
N SER A 378 -5.77 -11.11 33.30
CA SER A 378 -6.59 -12.26 33.65
C SER A 378 -8.04 -11.79 33.66
N THR A 379 -8.85 -12.31 32.78
CA THR A 379 -10.31 -12.28 32.90
C THR A 379 -10.66 -12.96 34.21
N LYS A 380 -10.85 -12.15 35.27
CA LYS A 380 -11.64 -12.59 36.40
C LYS A 380 -13.10 -12.47 36.00
N GLN A 381 -13.79 -13.55 36.22
CA GLN A 381 -15.19 -13.89 36.06
C GLN A 381 -16.18 -12.76 36.35
#